data_8122ebd9e91aa59890da06832082b4ae
#
_entry.id   8122ebd9e91aa59890da06832082b4ae
#
_cell.length_a   1.000
_cell.length_b   1.000
_cell.length_c   1.000
_cell.angle_alpha   90.00
_cell.angle_beta   90.00
_cell.angle_gamma   90.00
#
_symmetry.space_group_name_H-M   'P 1'
#
loop_
_entity.id
_entity.type
_entity.pdbx_description
1 polymer ?
#
loop_
_entity_poly.entity_id
_entity_poly.type
_entity_poly.pdbx_seq_one_letter_code
_entity_poly.pdbx_strand_id
1 'polypeptide(L)'
;MAGAMRERVPPIRSKRSPLLDTCGTGGDNAGTFNISTTSAIVVASCGVAVAKHGNRAVSSRAGSADVLESLGVGLDLTPESAARSLDVLGISFLFAPNYHAALRHAARPRRELGVRTVLDLLGPLTNPAGARRQLVGVFANRLVRRIAEVLRLLGSERAWVVHGLDGLDELTVFGPSHVAELRDGEIREFEVDPAPLGLAHTGREGIAGGDATANAARIRGVLTGEGADEFLA
;
A
#
# COMPACT_ATOMS: atom_id res chain seq x y z
N MET A 1 -13.81 -14.57 3.48
CA MET A 1 -13.88 -13.79 2.22
C MET A 1 -12.49 -13.62 1.60
N ALA A 2 -11.51 -13.01 2.25
CA ALA A 2 -10.15 -12.83 1.69
C ALA A 2 -9.50 -14.15 1.23
N GLY A 3 -9.57 -15.24 2.02
CA GLY A 3 -9.06 -16.55 1.62
C GLY A 3 -9.67 -17.04 0.30
N ALA A 4 -11.01 -17.03 0.19
CA ALA A 4 -11.69 -17.44 -1.04
C ALA A 4 -11.36 -16.54 -2.27
N MET A 5 -10.97 -15.28 -2.05
CA MET A 5 -10.47 -14.43 -3.12
C MET A 5 -9.06 -14.84 -3.55
N ARG A 6 -8.17 -15.10 -2.60
CA ARG A 6 -6.80 -15.57 -2.87
C ARG A 6 -6.78 -16.89 -3.67
N GLU A 7 -7.68 -17.81 -3.36
CA GLU A 7 -7.79 -19.11 -4.04
C GLU A 7 -8.23 -18.99 -5.53
N ARG A 8 -8.87 -17.90 -5.91
CA ARG A 8 -9.41 -17.69 -7.26
C ARG A 8 -8.56 -16.78 -8.14
N VAL A 9 -7.47 -16.26 -7.60
CA VAL A 9 -6.54 -15.40 -8.36
C VAL A 9 -5.60 -16.29 -9.18
N PRO A 10 -5.36 -15.98 -10.46
CA PRO A 10 -4.31 -16.63 -11.24
C PRO A 10 -2.96 -16.44 -10.54
N PRO A 11 -2.20 -17.54 -10.28
CA PRO A 11 -0.97 -17.45 -9.51
C PRO A 11 0.13 -16.69 -10.28
N ILE A 12 0.75 -15.71 -9.63
CA ILE A 12 1.94 -15.02 -10.12
C ILE A 12 3.16 -15.79 -9.58
N ARG A 13 3.90 -16.45 -10.46
CA ARG A 13 5.02 -17.32 -10.08
C ARG A 13 6.35 -16.61 -10.34
N SER A 14 6.80 -15.80 -9.40
CA SER A 14 8.13 -15.19 -9.41
C SER A 14 9.17 -16.13 -8.79
N LYS A 15 10.42 -16.03 -9.27
CA LYS A 15 11.58 -16.68 -8.67
C LYS A 15 12.08 -15.92 -7.43
N ARG A 16 11.65 -14.68 -7.25
CA ARG A 16 12.02 -13.87 -6.09
C ARG A 16 11.16 -14.20 -4.90
N SER A 17 11.79 -14.38 -3.75
CA SER A 17 11.14 -14.61 -2.45
C SER A 17 12.09 -14.15 -1.35
N PRO A 18 11.61 -13.56 -0.28
CA PRO A 18 10.21 -13.22 -0.02
C PRO A 18 9.73 -11.98 -0.80
N LEU A 19 8.43 -11.91 -1.07
CA LEU A 19 7.80 -10.73 -1.66
C LEU A 19 7.23 -9.82 -0.58
N LEU A 20 7.42 -8.51 -0.75
CA LEU A 20 6.82 -7.46 0.08
C LEU A 20 5.66 -6.79 -0.66
N ASP A 21 4.59 -6.46 0.06
CA ASP A 21 3.55 -5.53 -0.39
C ASP A 21 3.50 -4.32 0.54
N THR A 22 3.37 -3.14 -0.05
CA THR A 22 3.12 -1.88 0.68
C THR A 22 1.78 -1.33 0.21
N CYS A 23 0.78 -1.39 1.05
CA CYS A 23 -0.56 -0.93 0.70
C CYS A 23 -1.27 -0.35 1.92
N GLY A 24 -2.31 0.42 1.66
CA GLY A 24 -3.20 0.93 2.70
C GLY A 24 -4.65 0.59 2.38
N THR A 25 -5.51 0.74 3.37
CA THR A 25 -6.96 0.66 3.18
C THR A 25 -7.49 1.87 2.43
N GLY A 26 -6.72 2.95 2.43
CA GLY A 26 -7.19 4.26 1.99
C GLY A 26 -8.31 4.80 2.88
N GLY A 27 -8.84 5.95 2.48
CA GLY A 27 -10.03 6.49 3.11
C GLY A 27 -9.79 7.25 4.42
N ASP A 28 -8.56 7.61 4.73
CA ASP A 28 -8.22 8.52 5.84
C ASP A 28 -8.64 9.97 5.57
N ASN A 29 -8.94 10.31 4.30
CA ASN A 29 -9.28 11.65 3.81
C ASN A 29 -8.17 12.69 4.04
N ALA A 30 -6.94 12.27 4.25
CA ALA A 30 -5.81 13.16 4.53
C ALA A 30 -5.34 13.92 3.29
N GLY A 31 -5.68 13.44 2.10
CA GLY A 31 -5.32 14.10 0.83
C GLY A 31 -3.82 14.09 0.56
N THR A 32 -3.11 13.08 1.02
CA THR A 32 -1.67 12.93 0.82
C THR A 32 -1.33 12.53 -0.61
N PHE A 33 -0.08 12.80 -1.03
CA PHE A 33 0.46 12.17 -2.23
C PHE A 33 0.61 10.64 -2.01
N ASN A 34 0.98 9.89 -3.04
CA ASN A 34 0.99 8.41 -3.00
C ASN A 34 2.21 7.86 -2.24
N ILE A 35 2.25 8.05 -0.91
CA ILE A 35 3.35 7.68 -0.01
C ILE A 35 3.71 6.20 -0.18
N SER A 36 2.75 5.28 -0.04
CA SER A 36 3.00 3.85 -0.15
C SER A 36 3.52 3.41 -1.52
N THR A 37 3.17 4.16 -2.60
CA THR A 37 3.68 3.89 -3.96
C THR A 37 5.12 4.34 -4.09
N THR A 38 5.45 5.51 -3.57
CA THR A 38 6.82 6.04 -3.53
C THR A 38 7.72 5.10 -2.72
N SER A 39 7.29 4.73 -1.52
CA SER A 39 8.00 3.78 -0.65
C SER A 39 8.23 2.43 -1.32
N ALA A 40 7.26 1.93 -2.10
CA ALA A 40 7.42 0.69 -2.85
C ALA A 40 8.60 0.75 -3.84
N ILE A 41 8.74 1.86 -4.56
CA ILE A 41 9.83 2.06 -5.53
C ILE A 41 11.18 2.19 -4.81
N VAL A 42 11.24 2.99 -3.75
CA VAL A 42 12.46 3.17 -2.95
C VAL A 42 12.91 1.84 -2.35
N VAL A 43 12.01 1.09 -1.73
CA VAL A 43 12.32 -0.22 -1.13
C VAL A 43 12.78 -1.23 -2.19
N ALA A 44 12.18 -1.22 -3.38
CA ALA A 44 12.62 -2.05 -4.48
C ALA A 44 14.04 -1.67 -4.97
N SER A 45 14.38 -0.39 -5.00
CA SER A 45 15.73 0.08 -5.35
C SER A 45 16.80 -0.36 -4.33
N CYS A 46 16.37 -0.62 -3.08
CA CYS A 46 17.23 -1.22 -2.04
C CYS A 46 17.36 -2.76 -2.16
N GLY A 47 16.83 -3.38 -3.22
CA GLY A 47 16.98 -4.80 -3.50
C GLY A 47 15.89 -5.70 -2.92
N VAL A 48 14.86 -5.15 -2.26
CA VAL A 48 13.71 -5.93 -1.77
C VAL A 48 12.73 -6.16 -2.92
N ALA A 49 12.28 -7.40 -3.08
CA ALA A 49 11.30 -7.72 -4.12
C ALA A 49 9.89 -7.25 -3.71
N VAL A 50 9.30 -6.33 -4.47
CA VAL A 50 8.03 -5.69 -4.14
C VAL A 50 6.94 -6.08 -5.15
N ALA A 51 5.90 -6.75 -4.66
CA ALA A 51 4.68 -7.05 -5.40
C ALA A 51 3.56 -6.11 -4.92
N LYS A 52 3.55 -4.87 -5.43
CA LYS A 52 2.61 -3.85 -4.95
C LYS A 52 1.21 -4.09 -5.50
N HIS A 53 0.28 -4.43 -4.61
CA HIS A 53 -1.14 -4.48 -4.95
C HIS A 53 -1.76 -3.09 -4.82
N GLY A 54 -2.55 -2.67 -5.81
CA GLY A 54 -3.14 -1.34 -5.78
C GLY A 54 -4.30 -1.15 -6.75
N ASN A 55 -4.94 0.02 -6.68
CA ASN A 55 -6.12 0.34 -7.46
C ASN A 55 -6.10 1.83 -7.87
N ARG A 56 -7.08 2.21 -8.69
CA ARG A 56 -7.42 3.62 -8.93
C ARG A 56 -8.04 4.25 -7.69
N ALA A 57 -8.05 5.57 -7.66
CA ALA A 57 -8.70 6.32 -6.59
C ALA A 57 -10.19 5.98 -6.48
N VAL A 58 -10.69 5.88 -5.25
CA VAL A 58 -12.13 5.77 -4.95
C VAL A 58 -12.63 7.04 -4.27
N SER A 59 -11.86 7.58 -3.33
CA SER A 59 -12.18 8.80 -2.58
C SER A 59 -11.07 9.85 -2.61
N SER A 60 -9.82 9.46 -2.89
CA SER A 60 -8.69 10.38 -3.05
C SER A 60 -8.65 10.99 -4.45
N ARG A 61 -7.79 12.01 -4.65
CA ARG A 61 -7.61 12.69 -5.95
C ARG A 61 -6.86 11.83 -6.97
N ALA A 62 -5.98 10.93 -6.51
CA ALA A 62 -5.24 10.01 -7.36
C ALA A 62 -4.88 8.73 -6.58
N GLY A 63 -5.21 7.57 -7.13
CA GLY A 63 -4.80 6.27 -6.62
C GLY A 63 -3.43 5.84 -7.14
N SER A 64 -2.90 4.74 -6.63
CA SER A 64 -1.60 4.20 -7.06
C SER A 64 -1.55 3.90 -8.56
N ALA A 65 -2.63 3.35 -9.11
CA ALA A 65 -2.73 3.06 -10.54
C ALA A 65 -2.71 4.34 -11.40
N ASP A 66 -3.45 5.37 -10.98
CA ASP A 66 -3.53 6.63 -11.72
C ASP A 66 -2.16 7.30 -11.83
N VAL A 67 -1.42 7.31 -10.74
CA VAL A 67 -0.07 7.91 -10.67
C VAL A 67 0.95 7.09 -11.45
N LEU A 68 0.93 5.76 -11.34
CA LEU A 68 1.83 4.91 -12.10
C LEU A 68 1.60 5.01 -13.61
N GLU A 69 0.35 5.11 -14.05
CA GLU A 69 0.00 5.37 -15.44
C GLU A 69 0.55 6.73 -15.92
N SER A 70 0.45 7.78 -15.10
CA SER A 70 1.05 9.09 -15.35
C SER A 70 2.59 9.05 -15.39
N LEU A 71 3.21 8.09 -14.70
CA LEU A 71 4.64 7.81 -14.77
C LEU A 71 5.04 7.00 -16.01
N GLY A 72 4.07 6.53 -16.81
CA GLY A 72 4.30 5.72 -18.01
C GLY A 72 4.34 4.21 -17.73
N VAL A 73 3.93 3.76 -16.55
CA VAL A 73 3.88 2.33 -16.20
C VAL A 73 2.60 1.70 -16.76
N GLY A 74 2.75 0.62 -17.52
CA GLY A 74 1.61 -0.16 -18.02
C GLY A 74 0.92 -0.92 -16.89
N LEU A 75 -0.42 -0.84 -16.82
CA LEU A 75 -1.21 -1.48 -15.76
C LEU A 75 -1.73 -2.88 -16.14
N ASP A 76 -1.86 -3.16 -17.45
CA ASP A 76 -2.47 -4.39 -17.97
C ASP A 76 -1.42 -5.50 -18.12
N LEU A 77 -0.89 -5.93 -16.97
CA LEU A 77 0.05 -7.05 -16.94
C LEU A 77 -0.69 -8.38 -16.80
N THR A 78 -0.32 -9.35 -17.65
CA THR A 78 -0.68 -10.75 -17.40
C THR A 78 0.08 -11.28 -16.17
N PRO A 79 -0.36 -12.38 -15.53
CA PRO A 79 0.36 -13.00 -14.42
C PRO A 79 1.83 -13.32 -14.77
N GLU A 80 2.11 -13.76 -16.00
CA GLU A 80 3.44 -14.07 -16.50
C GLU A 80 4.29 -12.81 -16.65
N SER A 81 3.72 -11.72 -17.19
CA SER A 81 4.39 -10.43 -17.32
C SER A 81 4.69 -9.81 -15.96
N ALA A 82 3.77 -9.93 -15.00
CA ALA A 82 3.97 -9.49 -13.62
C ALA A 82 5.10 -10.28 -12.93
N ALA A 83 5.12 -11.61 -13.10
CA ALA A 83 6.19 -12.46 -12.59
C ALA A 83 7.55 -12.08 -13.19
N ARG A 84 7.62 -11.86 -14.52
CA ARG A 84 8.81 -11.41 -15.20
C ARG A 84 9.31 -10.04 -14.72
N SER A 85 8.39 -9.09 -14.48
CA SER A 85 8.71 -7.78 -13.90
C SER A 85 9.35 -7.94 -12.51
N LEU A 86 8.78 -8.78 -11.64
CA LEU A 86 9.36 -9.10 -10.34
C LEU A 86 10.75 -9.72 -10.47
N ASP A 87 10.94 -10.67 -11.39
CA ASP A 87 12.20 -11.39 -11.56
C ASP A 87 13.33 -10.49 -12.08
N VAL A 88 13.02 -9.60 -13.02
CA VAL A 88 14.01 -8.74 -13.68
C VAL A 88 14.24 -7.45 -12.92
N LEU A 89 13.15 -6.72 -12.57
CA LEU A 89 13.23 -5.39 -11.99
C LEU A 89 13.18 -5.40 -10.45
N GLY A 90 12.69 -6.49 -9.85
CA GLY A 90 12.47 -6.55 -8.40
C GLY A 90 11.16 -5.89 -7.95
N ILE A 91 10.38 -5.34 -8.87
CA ILE A 91 9.08 -4.71 -8.57
C ILE A 91 8.06 -5.03 -9.63
N SER A 92 6.80 -5.20 -9.22
CA SER A 92 5.65 -5.26 -10.12
C SER A 92 4.44 -4.60 -9.48
N PHE A 93 3.67 -3.87 -10.29
CA PHE A 93 2.37 -3.34 -9.87
C PHE A 93 1.26 -4.30 -10.28
N LEU A 94 0.47 -4.71 -9.32
CA LEU A 94 -0.63 -5.66 -9.47
C LEU A 94 -1.95 -4.91 -9.40
N PHE A 95 -2.48 -4.55 -10.56
CA PHE A 95 -3.70 -3.77 -10.67
C PHE A 95 -4.92 -4.60 -10.27
N ALA A 96 -5.57 -4.28 -9.17
CA ALA A 96 -6.61 -5.07 -8.53
C ALA A 96 -7.75 -5.54 -9.47
N PRO A 97 -8.28 -4.72 -10.40
CA PRO A 97 -9.31 -5.17 -11.34
C PRO A 97 -8.91 -6.35 -12.23
N ASN A 98 -7.63 -6.48 -12.57
CA ASN A 98 -7.13 -7.58 -13.42
C ASN A 98 -7.13 -8.93 -12.70
N TYR A 99 -7.05 -8.91 -11.36
CA TYR A 99 -6.94 -10.13 -10.54
C TYR A 99 -8.22 -10.45 -9.77
N HIS A 100 -9.06 -9.46 -9.49
CA HIS A 100 -10.25 -9.60 -8.66
C HIS A 100 -11.53 -9.22 -9.42
N ALA A 101 -11.74 -9.84 -10.58
CA ALA A 101 -12.86 -9.54 -11.46
C ALA A 101 -14.25 -9.62 -10.76
N ALA A 102 -14.39 -10.47 -9.74
CA ALA A 102 -15.63 -10.58 -8.98
C ALA A 102 -16.00 -9.29 -8.21
N LEU A 103 -15.02 -8.46 -7.82
CA LEU A 103 -15.28 -7.20 -7.12
C LEU A 103 -16.01 -6.16 -7.98
N ARG A 104 -15.99 -6.30 -9.33
CA ARG A 104 -16.77 -5.43 -10.22
C ARG A 104 -18.27 -5.45 -9.90
N HIS A 105 -18.79 -6.59 -9.46
CA HIS A 105 -20.21 -6.72 -9.09
C HIS A 105 -20.57 -5.96 -7.81
N ALA A 106 -19.59 -5.70 -6.94
CA ALA A 106 -19.77 -4.90 -5.73
C ALA A 106 -19.52 -3.39 -5.96
N ALA A 107 -18.93 -2.99 -7.08
CA ALA A 107 -18.52 -1.61 -7.32
C ALA A 107 -19.72 -0.63 -7.35
N ARG A 108 -20.83 -1.02 -8.01
CA ARG A 108 -22.03 -0.20 -8.08
C ARG A 108 -22.73 -0.10 -6.73
N PRO A 109 -23.06 -1.21 -6.02
CA PRO A 109 -23.64 -1.14 -4.67
C PRO A 109 -22.81 -0.32 -3.69
N ARG A 110 -21.46 -0.47 -3.69
CA ARG A 110 -20.58 0.32 -2.83
C ARG A 110 -20.69 1.81 -3.08
N ARG A 111 -20.75 2.23 -4.35
CA ARG A 111 -20.91 3.64 -4.74
C ARG A 111 -22.26 4.20 -4.34
N GLU A 112 -23.33 3.42 -4.51
CA GLU A 112 -24.70 3.81 -4.14
C GLU A 112 -24.88 3.93 -2.61
N LEU A 113 -24.24 3.04 -1.85
CA LEU A 113 -24.28 3.09 -0.37
C LEU A 113 -23.50 4.27 0.20
N GLY A 114 -22.41 4.70 -0.44
CA GLY A 114 -21.58 5.83 0.01
C GLY A 114 -20.95 5.68 1.39
N VAL A 115 -20.95 4.45 1.96
CA VAL A 115 -20.41 4.15 3.29
C VAL A 115 -19.26 3.13 3.18
N ARG A 116 -18.37 3.17 4.15
CA ARG A 116 -17.30 2.17 4.26
C ARG A 116 -17.87 0.80 4.60
N THR A 117 -17.32 -0.21 3.96
CA THR A 117 -17.72 -1.60 4.14
C THR A 117 -16.50 -2.49 4.38
N VAL A 118 -16.72 -3.74 4.72
CA VAL A 118 -15.63 -4.74 4.82
C VAL A 118 -14.83 -4.87 3.51
N LEU A 119 -15.42 -4.53 2.37
CA LEU A 119 -14.76 -4.59 1.07
C LEU A 119 -13.57 -3.60 0.96
N ASP A 120 -13.60 -2.51 1.73
CA ASP A 120 -12.51 -1.52 1.77
C ASP A 120 -11.25 -2.08 2.46
N LEU A 121 -11.43 -3.11 3.31
CA LEU A 121 -10.34 -3.78 4.00
C LEU A 121 -9.76 -4.96 3.21
N LEU A 122 -10.39 -5.40 2.12
CA LEU A 122 -9.95 -6.60 1.39
C LEU A 122 -8.71 -6.37 0.52
N GLY A 123 -8.49 -5.15 0.04
CA GLY A 123 -7.33 -4.84 -0.81
C GLY A 123 -6.01 -5.35 -0.24
N PRO A 124 -5.61 -4.89 0.96
CA PRO A 124 -4.38 -5.35 1.62
C PRO A 124 -4.34 -6.85 1.93
N LEU A 125 -5.49 -7.51 2.00
CA LEU A 125 -5.61 -8.91 2.40
C LEU A 125 -5.59 -9.88 1.22
N THR A 126 -5.55 -9.40 -0.02
CA THR A 126 -5.77 -10.23 -1.22
C THR A 126 -4.70 -10.04 -2.30
N ASN A 127 -3.46 -9.78 -1.90
CA ASN A 127 -2.36 -9.63 -2.85
C ASN A 127 -2.25 -10.83 -3.80
N PRO A 128 -2.29 -10.61 -5.14
CA PRO A 128 -2.32 -11.69 -6.13
C PRO A 128 -1.03 -12.51 -6.23
N ALA A 129 0.10 -11.93 -5.84
CA ALA A 129 1.39 -12.64 -5.82
C ALA A 129 1.60 -13.43 -4.52
N GLY A 130 0.63 -13.41 -3.60
CA GLY A 130 0.76 -14.09 -2.33
C GLY A 130 1.87 -13.51 -1.44
N ALA A 131 2.13 -12.21 -1.50
CA ALA A 131 3.12 -11.55 -0.66
C ALA A 131 2.85 -11.86 0.82
N ARG A 132 3.83 -12.49 1.48
CA ARG A 132 3.73 -12.89 2.89
C ARG A 132 4.38 -11.89 3.84
N ARG A 133 4.99 -10.84 3.30
CA ARG A 133 5.50 -9.69 4.06
C ARG A 133 4.76 -8.45 3.63
N GLN A 134 4.27 -7.67 4.59
CA GLN A 134 3.39 -6.54 4.27
C GLN A 134 3.61 -5.37 5.22
N LEU A 135 3.56 -4.15 4.67
CA LEU A 135 3.30 -2.93 5.41
C LEU A 135 1.90 -2.46 5.03
N VAL A 136 0.99 -2.40 6.00
CA VAL A 136 -0.42 -2.11 5.77
C VAL A 136 -0.86 -0.91 6.60
N GLY A 137 -1.18 0.19 5.93
CA GLY A 137 -1.82 1.33 6.56
C GLY A 137 -3.33 1.13 6.74
N VAL A 138 -3.88 1.54 7.87
CA VAL A 138 -5.32 1.44 8.16
C VAL A 138 -5.89 2.78 8.60
N PHE A 139 -7.08 3.12 8.09
CA PHE A 139 -7.75 4.41 8.33
C PHE A 139 -8.25 4.62 9.77
N ALA A 140 -8.13 3.65 10.64
CA ALA A 140 -8.59 3.77 12.02
C ALA A 140 -7.78 2.90 12.97
N ASN A 141 -7.40 3.46 14.11
CA ASN A 141 -6.57 2.82 15.12
C ASN A 141 -7.12 1.47 15.59
N ARG A 142 -8.44 1.33 15.76
CA ARG A 142 -9.09 0.08 16.17
C ARG A 142 -8.90 -1.08 15.18
N LEU A 143 -8.42 -0.82 13.97
CA LEU A 143 -8.16 -1.83 12.93
C LEU A 143 -6.75 -2.38 12.99
N VAL A 144 -5.81 -1.70 13.62
CA VAL A 144 -4.38 -2.05 13.63
C VAL A 144 -4.20 -3.51 14.05
N ARG A 145 -4.57 -3.86 15.27
CA ARG A 145 -4.47 -5.23 15.78
C ARG A 145 -5.33 -6.22 14.99
N ARG A 146 -6.56 -5.82 14.65
CA ARG A 146 -7.51 -6.73 13.96
C ARG A 146 -7.01 -7.17 12.59
N ILE A 147 -6.43 -6.26 11.82
CA ILE A 147 -5.87 -6.58 10.50
C ILE A 147 -4.62 -7.46 10.64
N ALA A 148 -3.78 -7.21 11.65
CA ALA A 148 -2.63 -8.09 11.94
C ALA A 148 -3.08 -9.52 12.28
N GLU A 149 -4.14 -9.69 13.07
CA GLU A 149 -4.74 -10.99 13.37
C GLU A 149 -5.26 -11.69 12.10
N VAL A 150 -5.93 -10.96 11.22
CA VAL A 150 -6.41 -11.50 9.93
C VAL A 150 -5.23 -11.92 9.05
N LEU A 151 -4.18 -11.10 8.95
CA LEU A 151 -2.98 -11.44 8.18
C LEU A 151 -2.29 -12.70 8.72
N ARG A 152 -2.24 -12.86 10.05
CA ARG A 152 -1.74 -14.08 10.69
C ARG A 152 -2.55 -15.30 10.28
N LEU A 153 -3.88 -15.22 10.34
CA LEU A 153 -4.78 -16.31 9.92
C LEU A 153 -4.67 -16.63 8.42
N LEU A 154 -4.32 -15.65 7.59
CA LEU A 154 -4.08 -15.79 6.16
C LEU A 154 -2.66 -16.30 5.83
N GLY A 155 -1.83 -16.57 6.84
CA GLY A 155 -0.50 -17.15 6.69
C GLY A 155 0.59 -16.15 6.32
N SER A 156 0.42 -14.85 6.61
CA SER A 156 1.51 -13.87 6.49
C SER A 156 2.64 -14.21 7.47
N GLU A 157 3.90 -14.02 7.03
CA GLU A 157 5.10 -14.28 7.84
C GLU A 157 5.48 -13.09 8.70
N ARG A 158 5.43 -11.90 8.08
CA ARG A 158 5.74 -10.64 8.75
C ARG A 158 4.81 -9.56 8.23
N ALA A 159 4.26 -8.78 9.12
CA ALA A 159 3.50 -7.59 8.75
C ALA A 159 3.66 -6.50 9.81
N TRP A 160 3.70 -5.28 9.37
CA TRP A 160 3.37 -4.12 10.17
C TRP A 160 2.03 -3.59 9.70
N VAL A 161 1.10 -3.49 10.63
CA VAL A 161 -0.17 -2.81 10.42
C VAL A 161 -0.09 -1.51 11.19
N VAL A 162 -0.27 -0.39 10.52
CA VAL A 162 0.07 0.93 11.07
C VAL A 162 -1.08 1.91 10.96
N HIS A 163 -1.12 2.87 11.90
CA HIS A 163 -2.01 4.01 11.89
C HIS A 163 -1.34 5.18 12.60
N GLY A 164 -1.17 6.29 11.90
CA GLY A 164 -0.71 7.53 12.51
C GLY A 164 -1.74 8.05 13.53
N LEU A 165 -1.32 8.40 14.73
CA LEU A 165 -2.23 8.91 15.75
C LEU A 165 -2.82 10.28 15.38
N ASP A 166 -2.29 10.92 14.35
CA ASP A 166 -2.81 12.11 13.68
C ASP A 166 -3.91 11.81 12.64
N GLY A 167 -4.24 10.53 12.43
CA GLY A 167 -5.33 10.06 11.56
C GLY A 167 -4.88 9.50 10.20
N LEU A 168 -3.58 9.50 9.87
CA LEU A 168 -3.06 8.94 8.62
C LEU A 168 -3.13 7.41 8.60
N ASP A 169 -3.42 6.83 7.44
CA ASP A 169 -3.27 5.39 7.20
C ASP A 169 -1.83 5.04 6.77
N GLU A 170 -0.84 5.71 7.37
CA GLU A 170 0.60 5.55 7.12
C GLU A 170 1.37 5.68 8.45
N LEU A 171 2.67 5.38 8.43
CA LEU A 171 3.57 5.88 9.47
C LEU A 171 3.71 7.38 9.31
N THR A 172 3.31 8.14 10.33
CA THR A 172 3.35 9.59 10.24
C THR A 172 4.66 10.16 10.75
N VAL A 173 5.06 11.32 10.20
CA VAL A 173 6.16 12.15 10.71
C VAL A 173 5.68 13.29 11.62
N PHE A 174 4.37 13.41 11.84
CA PHE A 174 3.76 14.49 12.62
C PHE A 174 3.47 14.11 14.07
N GLY A 175 3.86 12.91 14.47
CA GLY A 175 3.69 12.38 15.81
C GLY A 175 3.81 10.87 15.85
N PRO A 176 3.46 10.22 16.95
CA PRO A 176 3.52 8.77 17.05
C PRO A 176 2.56 8.06 16.11
N SER A 177 2.96 6.86 15.69
CA SER A 177 2.11 5.91 14.95
C SER A 177 1.93 4.65 15.77
N HIS A 178 0.71 4.15 15.88
CA HIS A 178 0.43 2.85 16.46
C HIS A 178 0.73 1.74 15.47
N VAL A 179 1.45 0.72 15.91
CA VAL A 179 1.91 -0.41 15.10
C VAL A 179 1.52 -1.72 15.76
N ALA A 180 0.92 -2.63 14.98
CA ALA A 180 0.87 -4.04 15.32
C ALA A 180 1.84 -4.80 14.40
N GLU A 181 2.91 -5.32 14.97
CA GLU A 181 3.86 -6.18 14.28
C GLU A 181 3.42 -7.63 14.40
N LEU A 182 3.21 -8.28 13.26
CA LEU A 182 3.17 -9.72 13.14
C LEU A 182 4.56 -10.22 12.79
N ARG A 183 5.10 -11.09 13.64
CA ARG A 183 6.39 -11.73 13.42
C ARG A 183 6.40 -13.10 14.09
N ASP A 184 6.82 -14.13 13.36
CA ASP A 184 6.96 -15.50 13.87
C ASP A 184 5.67 -16.05 14.53
N GLY A 185 4.50 -15.63 13.99
CA GLY A 185 3.18 -16.03 14.47
C GLY A 185 2.67 -15.23 15.68
N GLU A 186 3.49 -14.38 16.27
CA GLU A 186 3.12 -13.49 17.38
C GLU A 186 2.76 -12.10 16.90
N ILE A 187 1.90 -11.42 17.66
CA ILE A 187 1.51 -10.02 17.40
C ILE A 187 1.91 -9.19 18.61
N ARG A 188 2.73 -8.17 18.36
CA ARG A 188 3.13 -7.18 19.35
C ARG A 188 2.62 -5.81 18.93
N GLU A 189 2.19 -5.02 19.90
CA GLU A 189 1.75 -3.65 19.67
C GLU A 189 2.72 -2.67 20.34
N PHE A 190 3.06 -1.61 19.63
CA PHE A 190 3.93 -0.54 20.12
C PHE A 190 3.67 0.75 19.33
N GLU A 191 4.27 1.83 19.77
CA GLU A 191 4.27 3.10 19.03
C GLU A 191 5.64 3.37 18.41
N VAL A 192 5.62 3.94 17.20
CA VAL A 192 6.80 4.49 16.54
C VAL A 192 6.70 6.01 16.60
N ASP A 193 7.67 6.62 17.27
CA ASP A 193 7.81 8.09 17.35
C ASP A 193 8.88 8.54 16.33
N PRO A 194 8.57 9.45 15.39
CA PRO A 194 9.54 9.97 14.43
C PRO A 194 10.60 10.89 15.07
N ALA A 195 10.32 11.48 16.24
CA ALA A 195 11.20 12.49 16.85
C ALA A 195 12.61 11.96 17.19
N PRO A 196 12.77 10.79 17.84
CA PRO A 196 14.10 10.22 18.11
C PRO A 196 14.90 9.85 16.86
N LEU A 197 14.19 9.71 15.71
CA LEU A 197 14.80 9.39 14.42
C LEU A 197 15.23 10.65 13.64
N GLY A 198 14.94 11.83 14.16
CA GLY A 198 15.17 13.10 13.45
C GLY A 198 14.21 13.36 12.29
N LEU A 199 13.08 12.65 12.26
CA LEU A 199 12.09 12.69 11.18
C LEU A 199 10.80 13.44 11.55
N ALA A 200 10.78 14.11 12.72
CA ALA A 200 9.57 14.81 13.17
C ALA A 200 9.38 16.14 12.42
N HIS A 201 8.16 16.36 11.94
CA HIS A 201 7.73 17.59 11.27
C HIS A 201 6.46 18.16 11.91
N THR A 202 6.18 19.45 11.69
CA THR A 202 5.03 20.13 12.28
C THR A 202 3.96 20.55 11.26
N GLY A 203 4.30 20.63 9.96
CA GLY A 203 3.38 21.03 8.89
C GLY A 203 3.02 19.87 7.97
N ARG A 204 1.77 19.85 7.48
CA ARG A 204 1.30 18.80 6.56
C ARG A 204 1.41 19.20 5.08
N GLU A 205 1.83 20.41 4.79
CA GLU A 205 1.94 20.94 3.43
C GLU A 205 2.90 20.07 2.59
N GLY A 206 3.95 19.60 3.24
CA GLY A 206 4.96 18.75 2.63
C GLY A 206 4.46 17.41 2.12
N ILE A 207 3.34 16.88 2.62
CA ILE A 207 2.78 15.60 2.15
C ILE A 207 1.48 15.76 1.35
N ALA A 208 1.02 17.00 1.11
CA ALA A 208 -0.22 17.25 0.38
C ALA A 208 -0.16 16.68 -1.04
N GLY A 209 -1.19 15.92 -1.42
CA GLY A 209 -1.34 15.35 -2.75
C GLY A 209 -2.11 16.27 -3.70
N GLY A 210 -1.90 16.03 -4.98
CA GLY A 210 -2.62 16.64 -6.09
C GLY A 210 -3.37 15.62 -6.94
N ASP A 211 -3.54 15.94 -8.22
CA ASP A 211 -3.97 14.99 -9.23
C ASP A 211 -2.84 13.98 -9.57
N ALA A 212 -3.14 13.04 -10.45
CA ALA A 212 -2.18 11.99 -10.83
C ALA A 212 -0.89 12.56 -11.44
N THR A 213 -0.99 13.63 -12.22
CA THR A 213 0.16 14.27 -12.87
C THR A 213 1.06 14.98 -11.86
N ALA A 214 0.45 15.75 -10.96
CA ALA A 214 1.18 16.44 -9.89
C ALA A 214 1.88 15.44 -8.95
N ASN A 215 1.18 14.36 -8.55
CA ASN A 215 1.77 13.32 -7.71
C ASN A 215 2.88 12.54 -8.45
N ALA A 216 2.73 12.28 -9.74
CA ALA A 216 3.78 11.66 -10.55
C ALA A 216 5.05 12.53 -10.65
N ALA A 217 4.89 13.84 -10.85
CA ALA A 217 6.00 14.78 -10.86
C ALA A 217 6.72 14.79 -9.50
N ARG A 218 5.96 14.78 -8.40
CA ARG A 218 6.51 14.71 -7.05
C ARG A 218 7.30 13.43 -6.82
N ILE A 219 6.75 12.27 -7.19
CA ILE A 219 7.47 10.98 -7.09
C ILE A 219 8.79 11.03 -7.89
N ARG A 220 8.78 11.62 -9.10
CA ARG A 220 10.03 11.80 -9.87
C ARG A 220 11.04 12.64 -9.11
N GLY A 221 10.62 13.78 -8.55
CA GLY A 221 11.50 14.64 -7.73
C GLY A 221 12.15 13.90 -6.58
N VAL A 222 11.38 13.09 -5.84
CA VAL A 222 11.91 12.21 -4.77
C VAL A 222 12.98 11.25 -5.29
N LEU A 223 12.68 10.57 -6.41
CA LEU A 223 13.54 9.51 -6.93
C LEU A 223 14.81 10.06 -7.61
N THR A 224 14.78 11.28 -8.13
CA THR A 224 15.94 11.94 -8.78
C THR A 224 16.73 12.81 -7.83
N GLY A 225 16.19 13.10 -6.64
CA GLY A 225 16.77 14.10 -5.73
C GLY A 225 16.64 15.54 -6.23
N GLU A 226 15.85 15.77 -7.29
CA GLU A 226 15.55 17.10 -7.82
C GLU A 226 14.37 17.72 -7.07
N GLY A 227 14.62 18.83 -6.41
CA GLY A 227 13.65 19.47 -5.55
C GLY A 227 13.62 18.80 -4.18
N ALA A 228 14.56 19.20 -3.34
CA ALA A 228 14.61 18.78 -1.95
C ALA A 228 13.32 19.22 -1.23
N ASP A 229 12.33 18.36 -1.31
CA ASP A 229 11.18 18.40 -0.44
C ASP A 229 11.69 17.87 0.90
N GLU A 230 11.76 18.74 1.92
CA GLU A 230 12.31 18.42 3.25
C GLU A 230 11.67 17.17 3.89
N PHE A 231 10.49 16.79 3.38
CA PHE A 231 9.75 15.60 3.80
C PHE A 231 10.21 14.29 3.14
N LEU A 232 11.10 14.37 2.15
CA LEU A 232 11.41 13.25 1.26
C LEU A 232 12.91 12.96 1.18
N ALA A 233 13.72 13.71 1.93
CA ALA A 233 15.18 13.56 1.98
C ALA A 233 15.62 12.43 2.92
#